data_f2efc86cff2a90375579ed3675980a2b
#
_entry.id   f2efc86cff2a90375579ed3675980a2b
#
_cell.length_a   1.000
_cell.length_b   1.000
_cell.length_c   1.000
_cell.angle_alpha   90.00
_cell.angle_beta   90.00
_cell.angle_gamma   90.00
#
_symmetry.space_group_name_H-M   'P 1'
#
loop_
_entity.id
_entity.type
_entity.pdbx_description
1 polymer ?
#
loop_
_entity_poly.entity_id
_entity_poly.type
_entity_poly.pdbx_seq_one_letter_code
_entity_poly.pdbx_strand_id
1 'polypeptide(L)'
;MSSSLRVGVDVGGTNTDAVVMKGNSVAASVKVPTTDDVTGGILSALTELFSNNTLSPADIVAVMIGTTHFTNAVVEANGLAPTAVIRLGLPATSSLPPLVDWPNRLTKAIGNHTYMCRGGHEYDGRETSPLDGEGLQQIVEEVGLAGVRSFAITSVFSPVNPEFEHEAASIIKESITDASVSLSSDIGRIGLLERENATAMNACLIDLASQIVDAFEAAIASFGISAPLYISQNDGTLMNADHTRQYPVATFASGPTNSMRGAAFLSGLTDCAVIDIGGTTSDIGV
;
A
#
# COMPACT_ATOMS: atom_id res chain seq x y z
N MET A 1 -21.56 30.66 3.01
CA MET A 1 -20.93 29.35 3.29
C MET A 1 -19.53 29.41 2.71
N SER A 2 -18.48 29.33 3.54
CA SER A 2 -17.11 29.24 3.05
C SER A 2 -17.03 27.99 2.18
N SER A 3 -16.72 28.16 0.90
CA SER A 3 -16.59 27.02 -0.02
C SER A 3 -15.27 26.34 0.29
N SER A 4 -15.33 25.19 0.95
CA SER A 4 -14.17 24.35 1.25
C SER A 4 -13.47 23.95 -0.06
N LEU A 5 -12.16 24.20 -0.14
CA LEU A 5 -11.32 23.80 -1.26
C LEU A 5 -10.68 22.43 -0.97
N ARG A 6 -10.57 21.60 -1.97
CA ARG A 6 -9.88 20.29 -1.90
C ARG A 6 -8.80 20.23 -2.97
N VAL A 7 -7.65 19.71 -2.65
CA VAL A 7 -6.55 19.48 -3.59
C VAL A 7 -6.51 17.99 -3.94
N GLY A 8 -6.48 17.69 -5.23
CA GLY A 8 -6.14 16.37 -5.76
C GLY A 8 -4.80 16.44 -6.47
N VAL A 9 -3.92 15.48 -6.22
CA VAL A 9 -2.64 15.33 -6.92
C VAL A 9 -2.54 13.90 -7.44
N ASP A 10 -2.17 13.74 -8.70
CA ASP A 10 -1.85 12.44 -9.27
C ASP A 10 -0.37 12.41 -9.67
N VAL A 11 0.41 11.56 -9.01
CA VAL A 11 1.85 11.40 -9.26
C VAL A 11 2.05 10.21 -10.17
N GLY A 12 2.03 10.47 -11.46
CA GLY A 12 2.30 9.46 -12.49
C GLY A 12 3.79 9.31 -12.80
N GLY A 13 4.14 8.32 -13.63
CA GLY A 13 5.54 8.07 -14.00
C GLY A 13 6.17 9.16 -14.90
N THR A 14 5.38 9.95 -15.60
CA THR A 14 5.87 10.98 -16.54
C THR A 14 5.47 12.39 -16.13
N ASN A 15 4.26 12.56 -15.66
CA ASN A 15 3.72 13.85 -15.23
C ASN A 15 3.06 13.72 -13.86
N THR A 16 3.11 14.83 -13.13
CA THR A 16 2.32 15.07 -11.93
C THR A 16 1.24 16.08 -12.24
N ASP A 17 0.00 15.69 -12.09
CA ASP A 17 -1.17 16.52 -12.29
C ASP A 17 -1.71 16.98 -10.92
N ALA A 18 -2.09 18.26 -10.79
CA ALA A 18 -2.73 18.77 -9.58
C ALA A 18 -3.96 19.61 -9.90
N VAL A 19 -5.00 19.47 -9.09
CA VAL A 19 -6.27 20.16 -9.25
C VAL A 19 -6.79 20.69 -7.92
N VAL A 20 -7.34 21.91 -7.93
CA VAL A 20 -8.15 22.43 -6.80
C VAL A 20 -9.61 22.37 -7.18
N MET A 21 -10.38 21.69 -6.33
CA MET A 21 -11.83 21.59 -6.46
C MET A 21 -12.53 22.52 -5.47
N LYS A 22 -13.53 23.25 -5.98
CA LYS A 22 -14.49 24.04 -5.19
C LYS A 22 -15.87 23.41 -5.35
N GLY A 23 -16.30 22.63 -4.36
CA GLY A 23 -17.46 21.78 -4.53
C GLY A 23 -17.21 20.76 -5.66
N ASN A 24 -18.05 20.80 -6.71
CA ASN A 24 -17.95 19.92 -7.88
C ASN A 24 -17.30 20.59 -9.09
N SER A 25 -16.74 21.81 -8.95
CA SER A 25 -16.13 22.54 -10.05
C SER A 25 -14.62 22.62 -9.87
N VAL A 26 -13.88 22.51 -10.96
CA VAL A 26 -12.44 22.77 -11.01
C VAL A 26 -12.21 24.26 -10.85
N ALA A 27 -11.50 24.67 -9.80
CA ALA A 27 -11.10 26.05 -9.55
C ALA A 27 -9.74 26.38 -10.21
N ALA A 28 -8.82 25.44 -10.20
CA ALA A 28 -7.51 25.54 -10.85
C ALA A 28 -6.97 24.15 -11.16
N SER A 29 -6.10 24.04 -12.17
CA SER A 29 -5.39 22.80 -12.48
C SER A 29 -4.04 23.11 -13.11
N VAL A 30 -3.08 22.23 -12.85
CA VAL A 30 -1.72 22.29 -13.41
C VAL A 30 -1.24 20.90 -13.77
N LYS A 31 -0.30 20.83 -14.71
CA LYS A 31 0.41 19.61 -15.09
C LYS A 31 1.89 19.92 -15.20
N VAL A 32 2.71 19.21 -14.45
CA VAL A 32 4.17 19.37 -14.44
C VAL A 32 4.86 18.04 -14.71
N PRO A 33 6.10 18.03 -15.22
CA PRO A 33 6.88 16.80 -15.32
C PRO A 33 7.11 16.18 -13.93
N THR A 34 6.99 14.85 -13.81
CA THR A 34 7.39 14.13 -12.61
C THR A 34 8.92 14.13 -12.50
N THR A 35 9.41 14.25 -11.30
CA THR A 35 10.84 14.19 -10.95
C THR A 35 11.20 12.82 -10.36
N ASP A 36 12.49 12.45 -10.40
CA ASP A 36 12.98 11.20 -9.80
C ASP A 36 12.81 11.18 -8.27
N ASP A 37 12.73 12.34 -7.67
CA ASP A 37 12.47 12.54 -6.25
C ASP A 37 10.96 12.45 -5.97
N VAL A 38 10.60 11.70 -4.92
CA VAL A 38 9.21 11.41 -4.51
C VAL A 38 8.35 12.66 -4.32
N THR A 39 8.95 13.77 -3.90
CA THR A 39 8.24 15.00 -3.55
C THR A 39 8.36 16.10 -4.59
N GLY A 40 9.37 16.08 -5.44
CA GLY A 40 9.67 17.17 -6.37
C GLY A 40 8.53 17.48 -7.33
N GLY A 41 7.87 16.47 -7.86
CA GLY A 41 6.67 16.64 -8.71
C GLY A 41 5.52 17.32 -7.95
N ILE A 42 5.26 16.89 -6.71
CA ILE A 42 4.21 17.49 -5.85
C ILE A 42 4.55 18.94 -5.52
N LEU A 43 5.78 19.22 -5.08
CA LEU A 43 6.22 20.58 -4.76
C LEU A 43 6.10 21.50 -5.97
N SER A 44 6.52 21.03 -7.15
CA SER A 44 6.42 21.80 -8.40
C SER A 44 4.97 22.07 -8.77
N ALA A 45 4.10 21.05 -8.69
CA ALA A 45 2.68 21.19 -8.99
C ALA A 45 1.98 22.15 -8.01
N LEU A 46 2.23 22.03 -6.72
CA LEU A 46 1.67 22.94 -5.71
C LEU A 46 2.21 24.37 -5.87
N THR A 47 3.52 24.52 -6.17
CA THR A 47 4.13 25.84 -6.44
C THR A 47 3.42 26.53 -7.62
N GLU A 48 3.27 25.84 -8.74
CA GLU A 48 2.60 26.40 -9.91
C GLU A 48 1.12 26.69 -9.64
N LEU A 49 0.45 25.78 -8.93
CA LEU A 49 -0.97 25.89 -8.59
C LEU A 49 -1.27 27.14 -7.74
N PHE A 50 -0.45 27.40 -6.71
CA PHE A 50 -0.67 28.55 -5.81
C PHE A 50 -0.05 29.86 -6.33
N SER A 51 1.02 29.80 -7.14
CA SER A 51 1.63 31.01 -7.71
C SER A 51 0.77 31.67 -8.78
N ASN A 52 0.04 30.85 -9.55
CA ASN A 52 -0.75 31.32 -10.69
C ASN A 52 -2.22 31.63 -10.32
N ASN A 53 -2.63 31.39 -9.08
CA ASN A 53 -4.02 31.53 -8.67
C ASN A 53 -4.15 32.31 -7.35
N THR A 54 -5.27 32.98 -7.15
CA THR A 54 -5.61 33.71 -5.91
C THR A 54 -6.13 32.80 -4.79
N LEU A 55 -5.69 31.52 -4.80
CA LEU A 55 -6.13 30.53 -3.83
C LEU A 55 -5.27 30.61 -2.56
N SER A 56 -5.91 30.51 -1.39
CA SER A 56 -5.20 30.46 -0.10
C SER A 56 -4.99 29.02 0.34
N PRO A 57 -3.77 28.60 0.66
CA PRO A 57 -3.51 27.28 1.26
C PRO A 57 -4.32 27.02 2.55
N ALA A 58 -4.63 28.07 3.31
CA ALA A 58 -5.44 27.97 4.53
C ALA A 58 -6.92 27.59 4.29
N ASP A 59 -7.42 27.75 3.07
CA ASP A 59 -8.79 27.36 2.70
C ASP A 59 -8.92 25.89 2.28
N ILE A 60 -7.78 25.18 2.18
CA ILE A 60 -7.75 23.75 1.82
C ILE A 60 -8.19 22.93 3.03
N VAL A 61 -9.20 22.08 2.85
CA VAL A 61 -9.76 21.22 3.89
C VAL A 61 -9.39 19.74 3.74
N ALA A 62 -8.88 19.33 2.59
CA ALA A 62 -8.37 17.98 2.35
C ALA A 62 -7.40 17.96 1.16
N VAL A 63 -6.38 17.12 1.26
CA VAL A 63 -5.46 16.79 0.15
C VAL A 63 -5.58 15.30 -0.15
N MET A 64 -5.75 14.96 -1.43
CA MET A 64 -5.86 13.58 -1.91
C MET A 64 -4.74 13.33 -2.91
N ILE A 65 -3.96 12.28 -2.71
CA ILE A 65 -2.85 11.91 -3.59
C ILE A 65 -3.09 10.52 -4.18
N GLY A 66 -3.05 10.43 -5.51
CA GLY A 66 -2.83 9.20 -6.25
C GLY A 66 -1.34 9.02 -6.51
N THR A 67 -0.83 7.80 -6.36
CA THR A 67 0.60 7.53 -6.55
C THR A 67 0.85 6.13 -7.09
N THR A 68 1.82 6.00 -8.00
CA THR A 68 2.30 4.72 -8.54
C THR A 68 3.57 4.22 -7.85
N HIS A 69 4.12 4.93 -6.87
CA HIS A 69 5.41 4.62 -6.25
C HIS A 69 5.49 3.19 -5.68
N PHE A 70 4.45 2.73 -4.98
CA PHE A 70 4.43 1.40 -4.39
C PHE A 70 4.37 0.30 -5.45
N THR A 71 3.57 0.50 -6.49
CA THR A 71 3.50 -0.42 -7.63
C THR A 71 4.84 -0.48 -8.36
N ASN A 72 5.46 0.68 -8.61
CA ASN A 72 6.75 0.77 -9.28
C ASN A 72 7.86 0.09 -8.46
N ALA A 73 7.90 0.27 -7.15
CA ALA A 73 8.86 -0.39 -6.26
C ALA A 73 8.83 -1.93 -6.42
N VAL A 74 7.64 -2.52 -6.49
CA VAL A 74 7.49 -3.97 -6.72
C VAL A 74 7.83 -4.34 -8.17
N VAL A 75 7.34 -3.58 -9.16
CA VAL A 75 7.64 -3.83 -10.58
C VAL A 75 9.14 -3.77 -10.86
N GLU A 76 9.86 -2.86 -10.24
CA GLU A 76 11.31 -2.67 -10.41
C GLU A 76 12.14 -3.51 -9.42
N ALA A 77 11.49 -4.13 -8.43
CA ALA A 77 12.14 -4.83 -7.30
C ALA A 77 13.17 -3.94 -6.58
N ASN A 78 12.83 -2.66 -6.36
CA ASN A 78 13.69 -1.65 -5.80
C ASN A 78 13.03 -0.96 -4.59
N GLY A 79 13.81 -0.66 -3.53
CA GLY A 79 13.29 -0.02 -2.32
C GLY A 79 12.43 -0.94 -1.45
N LEU A 80 12.49 -2.25 -1.66
CA LEU A 80 11.78 -3.25 -0.86
C LEU A 80 12.58 -3.64 0.39
N ALA A 81 11.92 -3.68 1.54
CA ALA A 81 12.55 -4.13 2.78
C ALA A 81 12.79 -5.65 2.78
N PRO A 82 13.94 -6.12 3.32
CA PRO A 82 14.13 -7.54 3.62
C PRO A 82 12.98 -8.04 4.51
N THR A 83 12.31 -9.11 4.08
CA THR A 83 11.05 -9.55 4.69
C THR A 83 11.06 -11.04 4.93
N ALA A 84 10.71 -11.47 6.15
CA ALA A 84 10.45 -12.86 6.47
C ALA A 84 8.99 -13.21 6.19
N VAL A 85 8.77 -14.18 5.31
CA VAL A 85 7.44 -14.70 4.97
C VAL A 85 7.25 -16.02 5.70
N ILE A 86 6.33 -16.06 6.66
CA ILE A 86 6.10 -17.21 7.54
C ILE A 86 4.67 -17.69 7.35
N ARG A 87 4.52 -18.95 6.92
CA ARG A 87 3.21 -19.60 6.84
C ARG A 87 2.98 -20.54 8.01
N LEU A 88 1.87 -20.34 8.71
CA LEU A 88 1.33 -21.21 9.75
C LEU A 88 0.35 -22.19 9.09
N GLY A 89 0.85 -23.38 8.69
CA GLY A 89 0.03 -24.29 7.89
C GLY A 89 0.60 -25.70 7.74
N LEU A 90 1.65 -26.06 8.50
CA LEU A 90 2.13 -27.44 8.52
C LEU A 90 1.23 -28.33 9.40
N PRO A 91 1.05 -29.61 9.01
CA PRO A 91 1.61 -30.28 7.86
C PRO A 91 0.83 -30.10 6.56
N ALA A 92 -0.37 -29.49 6.58
CA ALA A 92 -1.33 -29.49 5.47
C ALA A 92 -0.78 -28.87 4.17
N THR A 93 0.08 -27.85 4.27
CA THR A 93 0.62 -27.12 3.12
C THR A 93 2.08 -27.45 2.79
N SER A 94 2.63 -28.55 3.32
CA SER A 94 4.06 -28.89 3.21
C SER A 94 4.60 -28.99 1.77
N SER A 95 3.76 -29.36 0.81
CA SER A 95 4.15 -29.49 -0.61
C SER A 95 4.12 -28.18 -1.40
N LEU A 96 3.66 -27.08 -0.79
CA LEU A 96 3.47 -25.78 -1.44
C LEU A 96 4.17 -24.69 -0.63
N PRO A 97 5.46 -24.40 -0.87
CA PRO A 97 6.19 -23.41 -0.10
C PRO A 97 5.65 -21.99 -0.32
N PRO A 98 5.87 -21.06 0.63
CA PRO A 98 5.55 -19.66 0.43
C PRO A 98 6.26 -19.07 -0.79
N LEU A 99 5.63 -18.07 -1.44
CA LEU A 99 6.17 -17.34 -2.59
C LEU A 99 6.49 -18.23 -3.81
N VAL A 100 5.85 -19.40 -3.93
CA VAL A 100 6.13 -20.38 -5.01
C VAL A 100 5.96 -19.77 -6.42
N ASP A 101 5.05 -18.81 -6.58
CA ASP A 101 4.75 -18.14 -7.84
C ASP A 101 5.50 -16.81 -8.01
N TRP A 102 6.33 -16.43 -7.05
CA TRP A 102 7.04 -15.16 -7.13
C TRP A 102 8.21 -15.21 -8.12
N PRO A 103 8.38 -14.14 -8.92
CA PRO A 103 9.57 -14.01 -9.74
C PRO A 103 10.85 -13.99 -8.89
N ASN A 104 11.89 -14.69 -9.32
CA ASN A 104 13.18 -14.76 -8.61
C ASN A 104 13.79 -13.40 -8.27
N ARG A 105 13.52 -12.35 -9.08
CA ARG A 105 13.99 -10.99 -8.81
C ARG A 105 13.35 -10.40 -7.55
N LEU A 106 12.07 -10.66 -7.30
CA LEU A 106 11.35 -10.19 -6.13
C LEU A 106 11.75 -10.95 -4.87
N THR A 107 11.83 -12.29 -4.94
CA THR A 107 12.27 -13.09 -3.78
C THR A 107 13.70 -12.72 -3.34
N LYS A 108 14.60 -12.44 -4.30
CA LYS A 108 15.94 -11.94 -3.99
C LYS A 108 15.93 -10.53 -3.38
N ALA A 109 15.07 -9.64 -3.87
CA ALA A 109 15.00 -8.27 -3.37
C ALA A 109 14.55 -8.21 -1.90
N ILE A 110 13.66 -9.13 -1.48
CA ILE A 110 13.19 -9.22 -0.08
C ILE A 110 14.01 -10.20 0.78
N GLY A 111 15.12 -10.78 0.26
CA GLY A 111 16.10 -11.54 1.05
C GLY A 111 15.90 -13.06 1.12
N ASN A 112 14.91 -13.65 0.44
CA ASN A 112 14.61 -15.11 0.42
C ASN A 112 14.33 -15.75 1.81
N HIS A 113 13.86 -15.00 2.78
CA HIS A 113 13.52 -15.51 4.12
C HIS A 113 12.11 -16.10 4.12
N THR A 114 11.97 -17.38 3.81
CA THR A 114 10.67 -18.08 3.76
C THR A 114 10.65 -19.27 4.69
N TYR A 115 9.62 -19.36 5.52
CA TYR A 115 9.50 -20.38 6.56
C TYR A 115 8.08 -20.95 6.63
N MET A 116 7.97 -22.16 7.14
CA MET A 116 6.69 -22.82 7.41
C MET A 116 6.69 -23.38 8.82
N CYS A 117 5.64 -23.05 9.58
CA CYS A 117 5.41 -23.55 10.93
C CYS A 117 4.16 -24.43 11.00
N ARG A 118 4.08 -25.26 12.03
CA ARG A 118 2.84 -25.95 12.37
C ARG A 118 1.80 -24.93 12.82
N GLY A 119 0.55 -25.20 12.49
CA GLY A 119 -0.59 -24.33 12.78
C GLY A 119 -1.63 -24.40 11.70
N GLY A 120 -2.56 -23.43 11.72
CA GLY A 120 -3.64 -23.30 10.77
C GLY A 120 -4.95 -23.89 11.26
N HIS A 121 -6.03 -23.45 10.62
CA HIS A 121 -7.38 -23.84 10.95
C HIS A 121 -8.06 -24.55 9.79
N GLU A 122 -9.17 -25.21 10.07
CA GLU A 122 -10.12 -25.69 9.09
C GLU A 122 -11.08 -24.58 8.67
N TYR A 123 -11.87 -24.82 7.62
CA TYR A 123 -12.85 -23.86 7.12
C TYR A 123 -13.95 -23.48 8.15
N ASP A 124 -14.12 -24.28 9.20
CA ASP A 124 -15.08 -24.07 10.30
C ASP A 124 -14.41 -23.48 11.57
N GLY A 125 -13.13 -23.11 11.51
CA GLY A 125 -12.38 -22.46 12.58
C GLY A 125 -11.73 -23.41 13.60
N ARG A 126 -11.88 -24.75 13.45
CA ARG A 126 -11.15 -25.70 14.28
C ARG A 126 -9.68 -25.72 13.90
N GLU A 127 -8.80 -25.96 14.86
CA GLU A 127 -7.38 -26.13 14.59
C GLU A 127 -7.10 -27.37 13.71
N THR A 128 -6.34 -27.18 12.65
CA THR A 128 -5.78 -28.29 11.85
C THR A 128 -4.59 -28.90 12.58
N SER A 129 -3.79 -28.06 13.22
CA SER A 129 -2.63 -28.40 14.04
C SER A 129 -2.39 -27.28 15.05
N PRO A 130 -1.98 -27.58 16.28
CA PRO A 130 -1.57 -26.55 17.23
C PRO A 130 -0.45 -25.68 16.68
N LEU A 131 -0.42 -24.43 17.07
CA LEU A 131 0.70 -23.54 16.74
C LEU A 131 1.99 -24.03 17.40
N ASP A 132 3.06 -24.14 16.63
CA ASP A 132 4.40 -24.42 17.13
C ASP A 132 5.09 -23.12 17.54
N GLY A 133 4.77 -22.61 18.72
CA GLY A 133 5.34 -21.36 19.24
C GLY A 133 6.86 -21.44 19.46
N GLU A 134 7.40 -22.60 19.88
CA GLU A 134 8.85 -22.77 20.07
C GLU A 134 9.59 -22.74 18.72
N GLY A 135 9.09 -23.45 17.72
CA GLY A 135 9.65 -23.42 16.37
C GLY A 135 9.57 -22.03 15.73
N LEU A 136 8.47 -21.32 15.96
CA LEU A 136 8.31 -19.93 15.50
C LEU A 136 9.32 -19.00 16.19
N GLN A 137 9.51 -19.14 17.51
CA GLN A 137 10.49 -18.36 18.26
C GLN A 137 11.91 -18.53 17.69
N GLN A 138 12.32 -19.77 17.37
CA GLN A 138 13.63 -20.05 16.77
C GLN A 138 13.79 -19.38 15.41
N ILE A 139 12.75 -19.42 14.55
CA ILE A 139 12.74 -18.72 13.28
C ILE A 139 12.90 -17.21 13.48
N VAL A 140 12.16 -16.63 14.42
CA VAL A 140 12.21 -15.18 14.71
C VAL A 140 13.60 -14.76 15.18
N GLU A 141 14.24 -15.54 16.03
CA GLU A 141 15.61 -15.30 16.48
C GLU A 141 16.62 -15.35 15.33
N GLU A 142 16.55 -16.38 14.47
CA GLU A 142 17.41 -16.51 13.28
C GLU A 142 17.24 -15.30 12.35
N VAL A 143 16.01 -14.94 12.03
CA VAL A 143 15.63 -13.82 11.17
C VAL A 143 16.08 -12.48 11.78
N GLY A 144 15.91 -12.32 13.09
CA GLY A 144 16.34 -11.14 13.83
C GLY A 144 17.87 -10.95 13.80
N LEU A 145 18.64 -12.03 13.91
CA LEU A 145 20.11 -12.03 13.79
C LEU A 145 20.57 -11.67 12.37
N ALA A 146 19.79 -12.02 11.35
CA ALA A 146 20.03 -11.59 9.96
C ALA A 146 19.69 -10.10 9.72
N GLY A 147 19.16 -9.38 10.71
CA GLY A 147 18.83 -7.96 10.61
C GLY A 147 17.47 -7.68 9.97
N VAL A 148 16.66 -8.69 9.70
CA VAL A 148 15.31 -8.53 9.14
C VAL A 148 14.36 -7.99 10.21
N ARG A 149 13.54 -7.03 9.84
CA ARG A 149 12.57 -6.36 10.73
C ARG A 149 11.14 -6.39 10.20
N SER A 150 10.94 -6.80 8.94
CA SER A 150 9.63 -6.90 8.32
C SER A 150 9.18 -8.36 8.25
N PHE A 151 7.96 -8.62 8.68
CA PHE A 151 7.36 -9.96 8.76
C PHE A 151 6.01 -9.99 8.07
N ALA A 152 5.80 -10.98 7.21
CA ALA A 152 4.52 -11.33 6.60
C ALA A 152 4.06 -12.67 7.19
N ILE A 153 2.96 -12.67 7.95
CA ILE A 153 2.42 -13.86 8.59
C ILE A 153 1.14 -14.26 7.89
N THR A 154 1.07 -15.52 7.49
CA THR A 154 -0.12 -16.10 6.87
C THR A 154 -0.47 -17.42 7.54
N SER A 155 -1.72 -17.55 7.99
CA SER A 155 -2.25 -18.80 8.50
C SER A 155 -3.34 -19.38 7.59
N VAL A 156 -3.40 -20.70 7.51
CA VAL A 156 -4.48 -21.38 6.77
C VAL A 156 -5.81 -21.03 7.42
N PHE A 157 -6.78 -20.54 6.64
CA PHE A 157 -8.09 -20.06 7.08
C PHE A 157 -8.07 -18.96 8.16
N SER A 158 -7.03 -18.15 8.24
CA SER A 158 -6.96 -17.01 9.19
C SER A 158 -8.11 -15.98 9.03
N PRO A 159 -8.73 -15.76 7.88
CA PRO A 159 -9.93 -14.91 7.82
C PRO A 159 -11.14 -15.48 8.57
N VAL A 160 -11.14 -16.77 8.89
CA VAL A 160 -12.17 -17.42 9.73
C VAL A 160 -11.79 -17.39 11.20
N ASN A 161 -10.50 -17.68 11.49
CA ASN A 161 -9.94 -17.58 12.83
C ASN A 161 -8.49 -17.03 12.78
N PRO A 162 -8.27 -15.76 13.15
CA PRO A 162 -6.98 -15.08 13.08
C PRO A 162 -6.08 -15.34 14.31
N GLU A 163 -6.50 -16.14 15.28
CA GLU A 163 -5.84 -16.31 16.58
C GLU A 163 -4.35 -16.62 16.45
N PHE A 164 -3.98 -17.56 15.59
CA PHE A 164 -2.58 -17.96 15.40
C PHE A 164 -1.72 -16.87 14.75
N GLU A 165 -2.30 -16.03 13.89
CA GLU A 165 -1.57 -14.87 13.36
C GLU A 165 -1.31 -13.82 14.45
N HIS A 166 -2.29 -13.58 15.33
CA HIS A 166 -2.14 -12.66 16.45
C HIS A 166 -1.12 -13.18 17.48
N GLU A 167 -1.13 -14.48 17.78
CA GLU A 167 -0.14 -15.11 18.66
C GLU A 167 1.26 -15.02 18.05
N ALA A 168 1.41 -15.32 16.77
CA ALA A 168 2.68 -15.17 16.06
C ALA A 168 3.19 -13.72 16.07
N ALA A 169 2.30 -12.73 15.87
CA ALA A 169 2.67 -11.33 15.98
C ALA A 169 3.16 -10.94 17.38
N SER A 170 2.56 -11.50 18.42
CA SER A 170 2.99 -11.27 19.80
C SER A 170 4.39 -11.82 20.05
N ILE A 171 4.66 -13.07 19.64
CA ILE A 171 5.98 -13.70 19.73
C ILE A 171 7.05 -12.88 19.01
N ILE A 172 6.75 -12.40 17.80
CA ILE A 172 7.67 -11.57 17.01
C ILE A 172 7.98 -10.25 17.73
N LYS A 173 6.95 -9.53 18.19
CA LYS A 173 7.11 -8.22 18.84
C LYS A 173 7.78 -8.30 20.20
N GLU A 174 7.61 -9.39 20.94
CA GLU A 174 8.32 -9.64 22.20
C GLU A 174 9.81 -9.88 21.95
N SER A 175 10.17 -10.53 20.86
CA SER A 175 11.55 -10.85 20.50
C SER A 175 12.27 -9.70 19.81
N ILE A 176 11.55 -8.96 18.96
CA ILE A 176 12.09 -7.88 18.11
C ILE A 176 11.15 -6.67 18.24
N THR A 177 11.49 -5.76 19.15
CA THR A 177 10.63 -4.62 19.53
C THR A 177 10.30 -3.67 18.36
N ASP A 178 11.23 -3.54 17.40
CA ASP A 178 11.09 -2.68 16.21
C ASP A 178 10.57 -3.44 14.99
N ALA A 179 10.04 -4.66 15.15
CA ALA A 179 9.49 -5.43 14.05
C ALA A 179 8.18 -4.86 13.54
N SER A 180 8.07 -4.76 12.21
CA SER A 180 6.83 -4.53 11.49
C SER A 180 6.21 -5.87 11.11
N VAL A 181 4.94 -6.09 11.47
CA VAL A 181 4.24 -7.36 11.21
C VAL A 181 2.97 -7.10 10.41
N SER A 182 2.89 -7.69 9.24
CA SER A 182 1.68 -7.73 8.40
C SER A 182 0.98 -9.07 8.59
N LEU A 183 -0.30 -9.02 8.94
CA LEU A 183 -1.13 -10.21 9.12
C LEU A 183 -2.02 -10.42 7.90
N SER A 184 -2.10 -11.65 7.42
CA SER A 184 -2.87 -11.93 6.21
C SER A 184 -4.37 -11.81 6.41
N SER A 185 -4.86 -12.03 7.62
CA SER A 185 -6.26 -11.83 7.99
C SER A 185 -6.75 -10.39 7.86
N ASP A 186 -5.84 -9.40 7.99
CA ASP A 186 -6.15 -7.98 7.83
C ASP A 186 -6.15 -7.52 6.36
N ILE A 187 -5.50 -8.29 5.48
CA ILE A 187 -5.22 -7.86 4.11
C ILE A 187 -6.13 -8.54 3.10
N GLY A 188 -6.39 -9.83 3.28
CA GLY A 188 -7.07 -10.60 2.26
C GLY A 188 -8.22 -11.47 2.79
N ARG A 189 -8.83 -12.22 1.85
CA ARG A 189 -9.96 -13.11 2.13
C ARG A 189 -9.50 -14.57 2.14
N ILE A 190 -10.39 -15.53 1.89
CA ILE A 190 -10.16 -16.97 2.10
C ILE A 190 -9.02 -17.56 1.26
N GLY A 191 -8.78 -17.08 0.04
CA GLY A 191 -7.71 -17.57 -0.84
C GLY A 191 -6.33 -17.51 -0.17
N LEU A 192 -5.65 -18.65 0.00
CA LEU A 192 -4.40 -18.72 0.76
C LEU A 192 -3.24 -18.03 0.04
N LEU A 193 -2.97 -18.38 -1.21
CA LEU A 193 -1.79 -17.89 -1.94
C LEU A 193 -1.92 -16.41 -2.28
N GLU A 194 -3.08 -15.96 -2.75
CA GLU A 194 -3.35 -14.57 -3.08
C GLU A 194 -3.20 -13.68 -1.83
N ARG A 195 -3.72 -14.15 -0.70
CA ARG A 195 -3.62 -13.44 0.58
C ARG A 195 -2.18 -13.38 1.08
N GLU A 196 -1.45 -14.51 1.01
CA GLU A 196 -0.04 -14.57 1.37
C GLU A 196 0.80 -13.63 0.51
N ASN A 197 0.60 -13.66 -0.82
CA ASN A 197 1.31 -12.81 -1.75
C ASN A 197 1.04 -11.33 -1.47
N ALA A 198 -0.21 -10.95 -1.22
CA ALA A 198 -0.56 -9.58 -0.86
C ALA A 198 0.06 -9.17 0.49
N THR A 199 0.13 -10.09 1.46
CA THR A 199 0.74 -9.84 2.77
C THR A 199 2.25 -9.65 2.66
N ALA A 200 2.93 -10.46 1.86
CA ALA A 200 4.36 -10.32 1.59
C ALA A 200 4.67 -9.00 0.86
N MET A 201 3.84 -8.62 -0.13
CA MET A 201 3.95 -7.32 -0.79
C MET A 201 3.73 -6.16 0.19
N ASN A 202 2.73 -6.28 1.07
CA ASN A 202 2.50 -5.26 2.10
C ASN A 202 3.72 -5.11 3.00
N ALA A 203 4.19 -6.21 3.56
CA ALA A 203 5.28 -6.21 4.52
C ALA A 203 6.57 -5.59 3.95
N CYS A 204 6.95 -5.93 2.72
CA CYS A 204 8.18 -5.39 2.12
C CYS A 204 8.07 -3.91 1.73
N LEU A 205 6.88 -3.30 1.77
CA LEU A 205 6.64 -1.91 1.41
C LEU A 205 6.47 -0.98 2.62
N ILE A 206 6.36 -1.48 3.86
CA ILE A 206 6.03 -0.65 5.04
C ILE A 206 7.05 0.47 5.27
N ASP A 207 8.34 0.18 5.16
CA ASP A 207 9.39 1.19 5.36
C ASP A 207 9.33 2.27 4.26
N LEU A 208 9.14 1.85 3.03
CA LEU A 208 8.95 2.77 1.90
C LEU A 208 7.67 3.61 2.06
N ALA A 209 6.59 3.00 2.57
CA ALA A 209 5.33 3.71 2.81
C ALA A 209 5.49 4.81 3.85
N SER A 210 6.19 4.53 4.94
CA SER A 210 6.48 5.54 5.96
C SER A 210 7.26 6.71 5.36
N GLN A 211 8.32 6.44 4.60
CA GLN A 211 9.14 7.48 3.95
C GLN A 211 8.32 8.33 2.96
N ILE A 212 7.52 7.69 2.10
CA ILE A 212 6.71 8.39 1.10
C ILE A 212 5.63 9.25 1.75
N VAL A 213 4.93 8.71 2.74
CA VAL A 213 3.86 9.46 3.42
C VAL A 213 4.42 10.63 4.21
N ASP A 214 5.53 10.45 4.93
CA ASP A 214 6.21 11.53 5.65
C ASP A 214 6.67 12.64 4.68
N ALA A 215 7.18 12.26 3.52
CA ALA A 215 7.59 13.19 2.48
C ALA A 215 6.40 13.98 1.90
N PHE A 216 5.26 13.32 1.69
CA PHE A 216 4.03 13.99 1.25
C PHE A 216 3.49 14.96 2.30
N GLU A 217 3.44 14.56 3.57
CA GLU A 217 3.00 15.43 4.66
C GLU A 217 3.91 16.66 4.81
N ALA A 218 5.24 16.45 4.73
CA ALA A 218 6.21 17.55 4.77
C ALA A 218 6.05 18.50 3.57
N ALA A 219 5.84 17.98 2.37
CA ALA A 219 5.61 18.79 1.18
C ALA A 219 4.36 19.67 1.34
N ILE A 220 3.23 19.08 1.77
CA ILE A 220 1.97 19.78 1.99
C ILE A 220 2.12 20.87 3.07
N ALA A 221 2.77 20.52 4.19
CA ALA A 221 3.00 21.45 5.30
C ALA A 221 3.87 22.66 4.90
N SER A 222 4.84 22.47 3.98
CA SER A 222 5.72 23.55 3.50
C SER A 222 4.96 24.66 2.78
N PHE A 223 3.78 24.37 2.25
CA PHE A 223 2.87 25.37 1.65
C PHE A 223 1.92 26.01 2.65
N GLY A 224 2.01 25.68 3.95
CA GLY A 224 1.09 26.17 4.97
C GLY A 224 -0.30 25.49 4.92
N ILE A 225 -0.41 24.34 4.26
CA ILE A 225 -1.62 23.52 4.25
C ILE A 225 -1.60 22.63 5.49
N SER A 226 -2.61 22.78 6.36
CA SER A 226 -2.80 21.95 7.57
C SER A 226 -3.93 20.92 7.44
N ALA A 227 -4.43 20.73 6.23
CA ALA A 227 -5.49 19.77 5.93
C ALA A 227 -5.02 18.32 6.01
N PRO A 228 -5.91 17.36 6.35
CA PRO A 228 -5.57 15.94 6.34
C PRO A 228 -5.20 15.45 4.95
N LEU A 229 -4.20 14.56 4.91
CA LEU A 229 -3.77 13.83 3.72
C LEU A 229 -4.54 12.52 3.58
N TYR A 230 -5.00 12.26 2.37
CA TYR A 230 -5.60 11.00 1.96
C TYR A 230 -4.89 10.44 0.74
N ILE A 231 -4.80 9.11 0.64
CA ILE A 231 -4.19 8.40 -0.49
C ILE A 231 -5.23 7.47 -1.12
N SER A 232 -5.23 7.42 -2.44
CA SER A 232 -6.18 6.61 -3.20
C SER A 232 -5.90 5.12 -3.06
N GLN A 233 -6.96 4.34 -2.88
CA GLN A 233 -6.94 2.88 -2.86
C GLN A 233 -7.33 2.29 -4.21
N ASN A 234 -7.04 0.99 -4.38
CA ASN A 234 -7.35 0.21 -5.58
C ASN A 234 -8.85 0.06 -5.87
N ASP A 235 -9.70 0.15 -4.84
CA ASP A 235 -11.16 0.12 -4.97
C ASP A 235 -11.78 1.51 -5.26
N GLY A 236 -10.92 2.54 -5.38
CA GLY A 236 -11.32 3.93 -5.61
C GLY A 236 -11.78 4.67 -4.38
N THR A 237 -11.68 4.10 -3.18
CA THR A 237 -11.86 4.82 -1.92
C THR A 237 -10.56 5.53 -1.50
N LEU A 238 -10.61 6.21 -0.38
CA LEU A 238 -9.47 6.96 0.17
C LEU A 238 -9.13 6.41 1.55
N MET A 239 -7.85 6.32 1.84
CA MET A 239 -7.34 6.01 3.16
C MET A 239 -6.52 7.18 3.71
N ASN A 240 -6.48 7.34 5.04
CA ASN A 240 -5.65 8.34 5.68
C ASN A 240 -4.16 7.95 5.65
N ALA A 241 -3.30 8.87 6.02
CA ALA A 241 -1.84 8.68 6.04
C ALA A 241 -1.41 7.47 6.89
N ASP A 242 -1.97 7.31 8.10
CA ASP A 242 -1.60 6.21 9.00
C ASP A 242 -2.00 4.84 8.44
N HIS A 243 -3.19 4.75 7.84
CA HIS A 243 -3.63 3.52 7.19
C HIS A 243 -2.76 3.18 5.97
N THR A 244 -2.29 4.20 5.24
CA THR A 244 -1.35 4.00 4.12
C THR A 244 -0.01 3.45 4.60
N ARG A 245 0.52 3.94 5.72
CA ARG A 245 1.75 3.39 6.33
C ARG A 245 1.59 1.92 6.70
N GLN A 246 0.40 1.52 7.14
CA GLN A 246 0.11 0.15 7.56
C GLN A 246 -0.23 -0.78 6.39
N TYR A 247 -0.95 -0.29 5.38
CA TYR A 247 -1.45 -1.09 4.25
C TYR A 247 -1.11 -0.50 2.89
N PRO A 248 0.19 -0.30 2.57
CA PRO A 248 0.59 0.24 1.26
C PRO A 248 0.13 -0.60 0.06
N VAL A 249 -0.05 -1.91 0.23
CA VAL A 249 -0.56 -2.79 -0.85
C VAL A 249 -1.95 -2.37 -1.36
N ALA A 250 -2.75 -1.69 -0.54
CA ALA A 250 -4.07 -1.20 -0.95
C ALA A 250 -4.03 -0.08 -2.01
N THR A 251 -2.85 0.52 -2.26
CA THR A 251 -2.69 1.54 -3.32
C THR A 251 -2.49 0.96 -4.72
N PHE A 252 -2.24 -0.35 -4.83
CA PHE A 252 -1.91 -0.97 -6.12
C PHE A 252 -3.05 -0.81 -7.12
N ALA A 253 -2.71 -0.38 -8.36
CA ALA A 253 -3.66 -0.11 -9.43
C ALA A 253 -4.72 0.97 -9.08
N SER A 254 -4.45 1.88 -8.15
CA SER A 254 -5.35 3.00 -7.84
C SER A 254 -5.46 4.01 -8.99
N GLY A 255 -4.44 4.17 -9.84
CA GLY A 255 -4.45 5.06 -11.00
C GLY A 255 -5.60 4.75 -11.97
N PRO A 256 -5.69 3.54 -12.55
CA PRO A 256 -6.81 3.15 -13.42
C PRO A 256 -8.18 3.37 -12.78
N THR A 257 -8.33 3.03 -11.50
CA THR A 257 -9.60 3.22 -10.77
C THR A 257 -9.94 4.70 -10.61
N ASN A 258 -8.95 5.56 -10.32
CA ASN A 258 -9.14 7.01 -10.25
C ASN A 258 -9.56 7.59 -11.61
N SER A 259 -8.93 7.15 -12.70
CA SER A 259 -9.28 7.56 -14.06
C SER A 259 -10.71 7.18 -14.44
N MET A 260 -11.14 5.95 -14.13
CA MET A 260 -12.51 5.50 -14.34
C MET A 260 -13.53 6.33 -13.53
N ARG A 261 -13.27 6.56 -12.24
CA ARG A 261 -14.14 7.37 -11.38
C ARG A 261 -14.18 8.84 -11.82
N GLY A 262 -13.04 9.39 -12.23
CA GLY A 262 -12.94 10.75 -12.74
C GLY A 262 -13.72 10.92 -14.04
N ALA A 263 -13.61 9.96 -14.97
CA ALA A 263 -14.35 9.96 -16.22
C ALA A 263 -15.86 9.85 -16.00
N ALA A 264 -16.31 8.95 -15.12
CA ALA A 264 -17.72 8.82 -14.74
C ALA A 264 -18.26 10.13 -14.12
N PHE A 265 -17.50 10.74 -13.20
CA PHE A 265 -17.88 12.01 -12.58
C PHE A 265 -18.01 13.15 -13.59
N LEU A 266 -17.04 13.28 -14.52
CA LEU A 266 -17.02 14.37 -15.51
C LEU A 266 -18.07 14.21 -16.61
N SER A 267 -18.30 12.97 -17.06
CA SER A 267 -19.27 12.67 -18.11
C SER A 267 -20.72 12.55 -17.63
N GLY A 268 -20.91 12.19 -16.34
CA GLY A 268 -22.21 11.81 -15.77
C GLY A 268 -22.73 10.46 -16.26
N LEU A 269 -21.89 9.65 -16.94
CA LEU A 269 -22.23 8.31 -17.42
C LEU A 269 -21.96 7.26 -16.34
N THR A 270 -22.81 6.25 -16.28
CA THR A 270 -22.69 5.10 -15.34
C THR A 270 -22.34 3.79 -16.04
N ASP A 271 -22.59 3.71 -17.34
CA ASP A 271 -22.31 2.56 -18.20
C ASP A 271 -21.49 3.03 -19.40
N CYS A 272 -20.16 2.89 -19.32
CA CYS A 272 -19.27 3.32 -20.40
C CYS A 272 -17.91 2.60 -20.32
N ALA A 273 -17.26 2.45 -21.47
CA ALA A 273 -15.84 2.10 -21.50
C ALA A 273 -15.00 3.36 -21.26
N VAL A 274 -14.03 3.24 -20.38
CA VAL A 274 -13.02 4.28 -20.10
C VAL A 274 -11.68 3.80 -20.64
N ILE A 275 -11.03 4.63 -21.45
CA ILE A 275 -9.69 4.38 -21.98
C ILE A 275 -8.80 5.53 -21.50
N ASP A 276 -7.84 5.19 -20.60
CA ASP A 276 -6.81 6.10 -20.12
C ASP A 276 -5.51 5.83 -20.86
N ILE A 277 -5.03 6.84 -21.61
CA ILE A 277 -3.81 6.73 -22.41
C ILE A 277 -2.75 7.62 -21.77
N GLY A 278 -1.86 6.99 -21.01
CA GLY A 278 -0.71 7.65 -20.39
C GLY A 278 0.52 7.73 -21.32
N GLY A 279 1.63 8.20 -20.78
CA GLY A 279 2.92 8.27 -21.49
C GLY A 279 3.61 6.90 -21.69
N THR A 280 3.30 5.92 -20.85
CA THR A 280 3.95 4.59 -20.84
C THR A 280 2.96 3.44 -21.01
N THR A 281 1.75 3.57 -20.50
CA THR A 281 0.71 2.54 -20.48
C THR A 281 -0.62 3.08 -20.96
N SER A 282 -1.52 2.17 -21.31
CA SER A 282 -2.93 2.47 -21.56
C SER A 282 -3.78 1.51 -20.75
N ASP A 283 -4.71 2.06 -19.98
CA ASP A 283 -5.62 1.31 -19.14
C ASP A 283 -7.03 1.36 -19.71
N ILE A 284 -7.72 0.22 -19.70
CA ILE A 284 -9.09 0.10 -20.21
C ILE A 284 -9.97 -0.48 -19.10
N GLY A 285 -11.08 0.17 -18.82
CA GLY A 285 -12.06 -0.27 -17.83
C GLY A 285 -13.50 -0.01 -18.27
N VAL A 286 -14.43 -0.67 -17.60
CA VAL A 286 -15.89 -0.54 -17.79
C VAL A 286 -16.58 -0.43 -16.46
#